data_5a263e21d3bb8b4a9afe04ee9ae6fe52
#
_entry.id   5a263e21d3bb8b4a9afe04ee9ae6fe52
#
_cell.length_a   1.000
_cell.length_b   1.000
_cell.length_c   1.000
_cell.angle_alpha   90.00
_cell.angle_beta   90.00
_cell.angle_gamma   90.00
#
_symmetry.space_group_name_H-M   'P 1'
#
loop_
_entity.id
_entity.type
_entity.pdbx_description
1 polymer ?
#
loop_
_entity_poly.entity_id
_entity_poly.type
_entity_poly.pdbx_seq_one_letter_code
_entity_poly.pdbx_strand_id
1 'polypeptide(L)'
;MADVVDRTDRPKAIVPLNPSPTTEARRAIIGARRWAGGLVLAFVAVAALTGLGATDGIDEGISRLALVVASEPLDLPASIFNVVGQIEVTALIALILSIVWWRRRGARGLVPMLLFAGVAIEVILKHIIQHPGPPAELSRSIPLLPFAHGSSPYSFPSGHMLRVTFLAALIAPRWAFWTLLVAMALTRIYLQEHWASDVVGGFLLGAALAGLAASLYAAPDA
;
A
#
# COMPACT_ATOMS: atom_id res chain seq x y z
N MET A 1 -50.41 13.92 -58.65
CA MET A 1 -48.94 13.71 -58.73
C MET A 1 -48.38 14.43 -57.55
N ALA A 2 -48.19 13.74 -56.44
CA ALA A 2 -47.76 14.35 -55.13
C ALA A 2 -46.32 13.97 -54.91
N ASP A 3 -45.45 14.98 -54.79
CA ASP A 3 -44.02 14.81 -54.52
C ASP A 3 -43.86 14.25 -53.08
N VAL A 4 -43.25 13.08 -52.99
CA VAL A 4 -42.80 12.50 -51.74
C VAL A 4 -41.39 13.07 -51.44
N VAL A 5 -41.33 14.04 -50.53
CA VAL A 5 -40.04 14.54 -50.01
C VAL A 5 -39.47 13.50 -49.06
N ASP A 6 -38.43 12.83 -49.49
CA ASP A 6 -37.60 11.94 -48.67
C ASP A 6 -36.85 12.70 -47.59
N ARG A 7 -37.24 12.54 -46.31
CA ARG A 7 -36.64 13.17 -45.11
C ARG A 7 -35.66 12.22 -44.41
N THR A 8 -34.70 11.64 -45.10
CA THR A 8 -33.72 10.71 -44.45
C THR A 8 -32.31 11.27 -44.28
N ASP A 9 -32.10 12.56 -44.45
CA ASP A 9 -30.76 13.15 -44.21
C ASP A 9 -30.68 13.80 -42.83
N ARG A 10 -30.69 12.94 -41.77
CA ARG A 10 -30.23 13.38 -40.45
C ARG A 10 -28.70 13.36 -40.45
N PRO A 11 -28.02 14.51 -40.14
CA PRO A 11 -26.58 14.50 -40.03
C PRO A 11 -26.16 13.46 -38.98
N LYS A 12 -25.33 12.48 -39.37
CA LYS A 12 -24.72 11.54 -38.44
C LYS A 12 -23.99 12.35 -37.36
N ALA A 13 -24.45 12.24 -36.13
CA ALA A 13 -23.78 12.86 -34.99
C ALA A 13 -22.31 12.39 -35.02
N ILE A 14 -21.39 13.34 -35.17
CA ILE A 14 -19.95 13.09 -35.07
C ILE A 14 -19.70 12.66 -33.64
N VAL A 15 -19.54 11.34 -33.41
CA VAL A 15 -19.11 10.81 -32.14
C VAL A 15 -17.66 11.27 -31.96
N PRO A 16 -17.34 12.08 -30.96
CA PRO A 16 -15.97 12.53 -30.76
C PRO A 16 -15.09 11.30 -30.54
N LEU A 17 -14.02 11.20 -31.31
CA LEU A 17 -13.04 10.09 -31.28
C LEU A 17 -12.35 9.92 -29.91
N ASN A 18 -12.48 10.91 -29.05
CA ASN A 18 -11.95 10.87 -27.68
C ASN A 18 -12.95 11.55 -26.71
N PRO A 19 -13.91 10.78 -26.16
CA PRO A 19 -14.85 11.38 -25.21
C PRO A 19 -14.06 11.87 -23.99
N SER A 20 -14.22 13.18 -23.67
CA SER A 20 -13.73 13.71 -22.39
C SER A 20 -14.22 12.83 -21.24
N PRO A 21 -13.41 12.55 -20.20
CA PRO A 21 -13.80 11.71 -19.09
C PRO A 21 -15.13 12.19 -18.53
N THR A 22 -16.06 11.25 -18.31
CA THR A 22 -17.37 11.58 -17.75
C THR A 22 -17.19 12.33 -16.44
N THR A 23 -18.14 13.20 -16.12
CA THR A 23 -18.10 13.98 -14.86
C THR A 23 -17.89 13.08 -13.64
N GLU A 24 -18.42 11.86 -13.66
CA GLU A 24 -18.24 10.86 -12.61
C GLU A 24 -16.80 10.35 -12.52
N ALA A 25 -16.15 10.03 -13.63
CA ALA A 25 -14.75 9.62 -13.65
C ALA A 25 -13.83 10.72 -13.12
N ARG A 26 -14.06 11.98 -13.50
CA ARG A 26 -13.33 13.15 -12.95
C ARG A 26 -13.52 13.28 -11.45
N ARG A 27 -14.77 13.13 -10.94
CA ARG A 27 -15.06 13.19 -9.50
C ARG A 27 -14.35 12.07 -8.75
N ALA A 28 -14.34 10.84 -9.29
CA ALA A 28 -13.64 9.71 -8.70
C ALA A 28 -12.12 9.94 -8.61
N ILE A 29 -11.49 10.46 -9.67
CA ILE A 29 -10.06 10.79 -9.69
C ILE A 29 -9.73 11.88 -8.67
N ILE A 30 -10.53 12.96 -8.63
CA ILE A 30 -10.34 14.05 -7.68
C ILE A 30 -10.52 13.54 -6.25
N GLY A 31 -11.53 12.70 -5.99
CA GLY A 31 -11.74 12.06 -4.71
C GLY A 31 -10.53 11.23 -4.27
N ALA A 32 -10.04 10.33 -5.13
CA ALA A 32 -8.88 9.50 -4.86
C ALA A 32 -7.62 10.34 -4.53
N ARG A 33 -7.36 11.41 -5.29
CA ARG A 33 -6.23 12.32 -5.04
C ARG A 33 -6.35 13.07 -3.71
N ARG A 34 -7.55 13.54 -3.37
CA ARG A 34 -7.80 14.24 -2.07
C ARG A 34 -7.57 13.29 -0.90
N TRP A 35 -8.07 12.05 -0.98
CA TRP A 35 -7.82 11.02 0.01
C TRP A 35 -6.33 10.71 0.14
N ALA A 36 -5.63 10.50 -0.97
CA ALA A 36 -4.19 10.28 -0.97
C ALA A 36 -3.45 11.45 -0.32
N GLY A 37 -3.82 12.72 -0.63
CA GLY A 37 -3.26 13.90 0.01
C GLY A 37 -3.47 13.93 1.51
N GLY A 38 -4.67 13.61 2.00
CA GLY A 38 -4.97 13.51 3.42
C GLY A 38 -4.14 12.44 4.12
N LEU A 39 -3.95 11.28 3.48
CA LEU A 39 -3.13 10.20 4.00
C LEU A 39 -1.64 10.58 4.05
N VAL A 40 -1.14 11.32 3.06
CA VAL A 40 0.23 11.85 3.08
C VAL A 40 0.41 12.84 4.24
N LEU A 41 -0.54 13.74 4.48
CA LEU A 41 -0.48 14.67 5.62
C LEU A 41 -0.51 13.91 6.96
N ALA A 42 -1.36 12.89 7.10
CA ALA A 42 -1.38 12.03 8.28
C ALA A 42 -0.05 11.28 8.45
N PHE A 43 0.51 10.76 7.35
CA PHE A 43 1.82 10.10 7.36
C PHE A 43 2.93 11.07 7.85
N VAL A 44 2.97 12.28 7.30
CA VAL A 44 3.97 13.29 7.71
C VAL A 44 3.83 13.64 9.20
N ALA A 45 2.59 13.77 9.70
CA ALA A 45 2.36 14.00 11.13
C ALA A 45 2.87 12.84 12.00
N VAL A 46 2.57 11.59 11.65
CA VAL A 46 3.08 10.41 12.37
C VAL A 46 4.59 10.34 12.27
N ALA A 47 5.17 10.55 11.09
CA ALA A 47 6.61 10.55 10.88
C ALA A 47 7.34 11.60 11.74
N ALA A 48 6.76 12.81 11.84
CA ALA A 48 7.30 13.86 12.68
C ALA A 48 7.21 13.50 14.18
N LEU A 49 6.07 12.97 14.64
CA LEU A 49 5.91 12.54 16.04
C LEU A 49 6.89 11.41 16.40
N THR A 50 7.04 10.43 15.51
CA THR A 50 8.00 9.32 15.71
C THR A 50 9.44 9.82 15.71
N GLY A 51 9.83 10.67 14.75
CA GLY A 51 11.18 11.24 14.69
C GLY A 51 11.53 12.14 15.88
N LEU A 52 10.53 12.70 16.57
CA LEU A 52 10.70 13.48 17.81
C LEU A 52 10.62 12.63 19.08
N GLY A 53 10.45 11.30 18.99
CA GLY A 53 10.28 10.40 20.14
C GLY A 53 8.94 10.54 20.87
N ALA A 54 7.97 11.26 20.27
CA ALA A 54 6.68 11.48 20.93
C ALA A 54 5.79 10.20 20.95
N THR A 55 6.14 9.19 20.18
CA THR A 55 5.42 7.89 20.14
C THR A 55 6.03 6.85 21.07
N ASP A 56 7.24 7.05 21.60
CA ASP A 56 8.03 6.03 22.31
C ASP A 56 7.26 5.36 23.47
N GLY A 57 6.60 6.15 24.30
CA GLY A 57 5.84 5.61 25.44
C GLY A 57 4.66 4.72 25.01
N ILE A 58 3.99 5.04 23.90
CA ILE A 58 2.89 4.24 23.34
C ILE A 58 3.47 2.97 22.70
N ASP A 59 4.54 3.11 21.96
CA ASP A 59 5.23 2.03 21.25
C ASP A 59 5.74 0.97 22.24
N GLU A 60 6.43 1.39 23.29
CA GLU A 60 6.88 0.50 24.37
C GLU A 60 5.70 -0.15 25.11
N GLY A 61 4.64 0.60 25.39
CA GLY A 61 3.45 0.08 26.06
C GLY A 61 2.80 -1.05 25.24
N ILE A 62 2.61 -0.84 23.95
CA ILE A 62 2.04 -1.85 23.02
C ILE A 62 2.97 -3.05 22.88
N SER A 63 4.29 -2.82 22.75
CA SER A 63 5.29 -3.89 22.68
C SER A 63 5.26 -4.77 23.94
N ARG A 64 5.23 -4.18 25.13
CA ARG A 64 5.10 -4.92 26.39
C ARG A 64 3.81 -5.75 26.47
N LEU A 65 2.67 -5.21 26.01
CA LEU A 65 1.42 -5.97 25.92
C LEU A 65 1.54 -7.16 24.96
N ALA A 66 2.20 -6.97 23.81
CA ALA A 66 2.44 -8.07 22.86
C ALA A 66 3.30 -9.17 23.49
N LEU A 67 4.32 -8.82 24.27
CA LEU A 67 5.16 -9.79 24.98
C LEU A 67 4.41 -10.57 26.08
N VAL A 68 3.43 -9.95 26.73
CA VAL A 68 2.59 -10.66 27.74
C VAL A 68 1.77 -11.79 27.11
N VAL A 69 1.28 -11.59 25.88
CA VAL A 69 0.48 -12.60 25.16
C VAL A 69 1.32 -13.52 24.27
N ALA A 70 2.62 -13.26 24.19
CA ALA A 70 3.53 -14.03 23.34
C ALA A 70 3.72 -15.45 23.86
N SER A 71 3.75 -16.41 22.94
CA SER A 71 3.96 -17.83 23.26
C SER A 71 4.69 -18.53 22.11
N GLU A 72 5.63 -19.43 22.43
CA GLU A 72 6.42 -20.16 21.42
C GLU A 72 5.59 -20.85 20.31
N PRO A 73 4.43 -21.46 20.61
CA PRO A 73 3.61 -22.08 19.56
C PRO A 73 3.09 -21.09 18.50
N LEU A 74 3.00 -19.80 18.82
CA LEU A 74 2.54 -18.77 17.88
C LEU A 74 3.68 -18.17 17.04
N ASP A 75 4.93 -18.37 17.39
CA ASP A 75 6.08 -17.77 16.69
C ASP A 75 6.19 -18.28 15.26
N LEU A 76 6.04 -19.59 15.06
CA LEU A 76 6.09 -20.18 13.71
C LEU A 76 4.92 -19.74 12.82
N PRO A 77 3.65 -19.83 13.22
CA PRO A 77 2.53 -19.28 12.44
C PRO A 77 2.68 -17.80 12.11
N ALA A 78 3.10 -16.98 13.07
CA ALA A 78 3.34 -15.56 12.85
C ALA A 78 4.47 -15.33 11.84
N SER A 79 5.58 -16.08 11.94
CA SER A 79 6.71 -16.00 11.01
C SER A 79 6.33 -16.48 9.61
N ILE A 80 5.49 -17.50 9.48
CA ILE A 80 4.94 -17.94 8.17
C ILE A 80 4.10 -16.82 7.57
N PHE A 81 3.20 -16.21 8.34
CA PHE A 81 2.37 -15.12 7.84
C PHE A 81 3.21 -13.88 7.47
N ASN A 82 4.29 -13.62 8.21
CA ASN A 82 5.23 -12.54 7.92
C ASN A 82 5.79 -12.59 6.48
N VAL A 83 5.95 -13.80 5.91
CA VAL A 83 6.42 -13.99 4.52
C VAL A 83 5.55 -13.26 3.49
N VAL A 84 4.26 -13.11 3.75
CA VAL A 84 3.32 -12.40 2.85
C VAL A 84 3.74 -10.95 2.59
N GLY A 85 4.37 -10.30 3.58
CA GLY A 85 4.83 -8.91 3.45
C GLY A 85 6.29 -8.77 3.00
N GLN A 86 7.02 -9.86 2.77
CA GLN A 86 8.40 -9.80 2.30
C GLN A 86 8.51 -9.21 0.90
N ILE A 87 9.64 -8.55 0.61
CA ILE A 87 9.82 -7.83 -0.67
C ILE A 87 9.79 -8.79 -1.85
N GLU A 88 10.35 -10.00 -1.72
CA GLU A 88 10.40 -11.00 -2.77
C GLU A 88 9.00 -11.45 -3.17
N VAL A 89 8.14 -11.72 -2.19
CA VAL A 89 6.76 -12.16 -2.41
C VAL A 89 5.92 -11.02 -3.00
N THR A 90 6.01 -9.84 -2.41
CA THR A 90 5.23 -8.68 -2.85
C THR A 90 5.70 -8.15 -4.20
N ALA A 91 6.99 -8.19 -4.50
CA ALA A 91 7.54 -7.84 -5.81
C ALA A 91 7.08 -8.82 -6.90
N LEU A 92 7.08 -10.12 -6.60
CA LEU A 92 6.57 -11.14 -7.53
C LEU A 92 5.07 -10.92 -7.81
N ILE A 93 4.27 -10.65 -6.79
CA ILE A 93 2.84 -10.34 -6.95
C ILE A 93 2.67 -9.08 -7.81
N ALA A 94 3.40 -8.00 -7.54
CA ALA A 94 3.34 -6.77 -8.32
C ALA A 94 3.71 -6.99 -9.78
N LEU A 95 4.73 -7.80 -10.05
CA LEU A 95 5.16 -8.15 -11.41
C LEU A 95 4.07 -8.94 -12.16
N ILE A 96 3.52 -9.98 -11.54
CA ILE A 96 2.45 -10.80 -12.13
C ILE A 96 1.23 -9.92 -12.43
N LEU A 97 0.80 -9.09 -11.49
CA LEU A 97 -0.32 -8.17 -11.69
C LEU A 97 -0.04 -7.19 -12.83
N SER A 98 1.18 -6.64 -12.91
CA SER A 98 1.56 -5.73 -13.97
C SER A 98 1.52 -6.40 -15.35
N ILE A 99 2.01 -7.62 -15.48
CA ILE A 99 1.94 -8.38 -16.74
C ILE A 99 0.48 -8.65 -17.16
N VAL A 100 -0.35 -9.10 -16.21
CA VAL A 100 -1.77 -9.41 -16.46
C VAL A 100 -2.54 -8.14 -16.85
N TRP A 101 -2.30 -7.04 -16.15
CA TRP A 101 -3.01 -5.77 -16.38
C TRP A 101 -2.49 -5.05 -17.62
N TRP A 102 -1.19 -5.15 -17.94
CA TRP A 102 -0.61 -4.61 -19.18
C TRP A 102 -1.35 -5.14 -20.41
N ARG A 103 -1.61 -6.45 -20.44
CA ARG A 103 -2.34 -7.08 -21.56
C ARG A 103 -3.76 -6.54 -21.74
N ARG A 104 -4.36 -5.98 -20.70
CA ARG A 104 -5.73 -5.46 -20.70
C ARG A 104 -5.83 -3.94 -20.80
N ARG A 105 -4.83 -3.22 -20.31
CA ARG A 105 -4.87 -1.78 -20.08
C ARG A 105 -3.62 -1.04 -20.55
N GLY A 106 -2.73 -1.69 -21.29
CA GLY A 106 -1.48 -1.08 -21.74
C GLY A 106 -0.65 -0.50 -20.60
N ALA A 107 -0.05 0.67 -20.81
CA ALA A 107 0.84 1.31 -19.84
C ALA A 107 0.23 1.52 -18.43
N ARG A 108 -1.10 1.69 -18.33
CA ARG A 108 -1.78 1.77 -17.02
C ARG A 108 -1.73 0.48 -16.22
N GLY A 109 -1.52 -0.64 -16.88
CA GLY A 109 -1.32 -1.93 -16.23
C GLY A 109 -0.03 -1.99 -15.41
N LEU A 110 0.89 -1.02 -15.56
CA LEU A 110 2.13 -0.92 -14.77
C LEU A 110 1.94 -0.29 -13.38
N VAL A 111 0.73 0.13 -13.03
CA VAL A 111 0.43 0.74 -11.73
C VAL A 111 0.90 -0.11 -10.53
N PRO A 112 0.85 -1.47 -10.53
CA PRO A 112 1.41 -2.24 -9.42
C PRO A 112 2.91 -2.04 -9.21
N MET A 113 3.67 -1.59 -10.23
CA MET A 113 5.11 -1.29 -10.11
C MET A 113 5.40 -0.06 -9.23
N LEU A 114 4.39 0.76 -8.88
CA LEU A 114 4.53 1.80 -7.85
C LEU A 114 4.94 1.22 -6.49
N LEU A 115 4.79 -0.09 -6.27
CA LEU A 115 5.37 -0.78 -5.12
C LEU A 115 6.87 -0.45 -4.96
N PHE A 116 7.64 -0.46 -6.04
CA PHE A 116 9.08 -0.19 -6.00
C PHE A 116 9.39 1.27 -5.67
N ALA A 117 8.55 2.21 -6.11
CA ALA A 117 8.65 3.59 -5.66
C ALA A 117 8.38 3.69 -4.14
N GLY A 118 7.40 2.94 -3.62
CA GLY A 118 7.13 2.83 -2.19
C GLY A 118 8.32 2.27 -1.42
N VAL A 119 8.96 1.21 -1.92
CA VAL A 119 10.17 0.63 -1.31
C VAL A 119 11.33 1.65 -1.30
N ALA A 120 11.54 2.37 -2.39
CA ALA A 120 12.58 3.40 -2.44
C ALA A 120 12.30 4.53 -1.42
N ILE A 121 11.05 4.99 -1.31
CA ILE A 121 10.63 5.97 -0.31
C ILE A 121 10.85 5.42 1.12
N GLU A 122 10.47 4.16 1.39
CA GLU A 122 10.71 3.50 2.68
C GLU A 122 12.18 3.56 3.07
N VAL A 123 13.08 3.14 2.17
CA VAL A 123 14.53 3.14 2.43
C VAL A 123 15.05 4.54 2.71
N ILE A 124 14.66 5.54 1.93
CA ILE A 124 15.05 6.95 2.13
C ILE A 124 14.57 7.44 3.49
N LEU A 125 13.29 7.20 3.83
CA LEU A 125 12.71 7.65 5.09
C LEU A 125 13.35 7.02 6.32
N LYS A 126 13.73 5.74 6.25
CA LYS A 126 14.49 5.08 7.32
C LYS A 126 15.79 5.83 7.64
N HIS A 127 16.50 6.29 6.61
CA HIS A 127 17.74 7.04 6.79
C HIS A 127 17.53 8.50 7.22
N ILE A 128 16.37 9.08 6.95
CA ILE A 128 16.04 10.46 7.36
C ILE A 128 15.54 10.48 8.81
N ILE A 129 14.60 9.58 9.16
CA ILE A 129 13.90 9.59 10.47
C ILE A 129 14.76 8.89 11.53
N GLN A 130 15.52 7.87 11.15
CA GLN A 130 16.45 7.13 12.00
C GLN A 130 15.83 6.58 13.29
N HIS A 131 14.53 6.22 13.25
CA HIS A 131 13.85 5.63 14.39
C HIS A 131 14.36 4.20 14.64
N PRO A 132 14.98 3.91 15.81
CA PRO A 132 15.50 2.57 16.09
C PRO A 132 14.36 1.57 16.25
N GLY A 133 14.58 0.33 15.80
CA GLY A 133 13.61 -0.76 15.99
C GLY A 133 13.54 -1.26 17.44
N PRO A 134 12.57 -2.14 17.75
CA PRO A 134 12.58 -2.89 19.00
C PRO A 134 13.93 -3.60 19.20
N PRO A 135 14.38 -3.79 20.46
CA PRO A 135 15.63 -4.50 20.76
C PRO A 135 15.66 -5.88 20.10
N ALA A 136 16.76 -6.19 19.42
CA ALA A 136 16.90 -7.46 18.65
C ALA A 136 16.73 -8.72 19.52
N GLU A 137 17.06 -8.60 20.82
CA GLU A 137 16.93 -9.67 21.80
C GLU A 137 15.46 -10.04 22.09
N LEU A 138 14.53 -9.15 21.78
CA LEU A 138 13.10 -9.39 21.92
C LEU A 138 12.47 -10.01 20.67
N SER A 139 13.21 -10.08 19.56
CA SER A 139 12.69 -10.62 18.30
C SER A 139 12.26 -12.07 18.48
N ARG A 140 11.04 -12.36 18.03
CA ARG A 140 10.43 -13.70 18.00
C ARG A 140 10.35 -14.27 16.58
N SER A 141 10.96 -13.57 15.62
CA SER A 141 10.91 -13.93 14.21
C SER A 141 11.78 -15.14 13.92
N ILE A 142 11.20 -16.15 13.27
CA ILE A 142 11.90 -17.32 12.76
C ILE A 142 12.24 -17.06 11.29
N PRO A 143 13.53 -17.04 10.90
CA PRO A 143 13.91 -16.80 9.51
C PRO A 143 13.54 -18.01 8.65
N LEU A 144 12.54 -17.84 7.76
CA LEU A 144 12.04 -18.92 6.90
C LEU A 144 12.62 -18.88 5.49
N LEU A 145 13.05 -17.72 5.02
CA LEU A 145 13.64 -17.53 3.69
C LEU A 145 15.08 -17.04 3.80
N PRO A 146 16.04 -17.70 3.13
CA PRO A 146 17.47 -17.40 3.29
C PRO A 146 17.91 -16.06 2.67
N PHE A 147 17.08 -15.41 1.86
CA PHE A 147 17.46 -14.25 1.04
C PHE A 147 16.96 -12.89 1.59
N ALA A 148 16.11 -12.90 2.61
CA ALA A 148 15.24 -11.76 2.91
C ALA A 148 15.79 -10.77 3.96
N HIS A 149 17.08 -10.76 4.27
CA HIS A 149 17.57 -10.05 5.45
C HIS A 149 18.51 -8.90 5.13
N GLY A 150 17.97 -7.84 4.54
CA GLY A 150 18.56 -6.51 4.68
C GLY A 150 18.11 -5.93 6.03
N SER A 151 18.85 -6.19 7.12
CA SER A 151 18.56 -5.58 8.40
C SER A 151 18.90 -4.08 8.35
N SER A 152 17.88 -3.23 8.21
CA SER A 152 18.07 -1.81 8.47
C SER A 152 18.11 -1.59 9.99
N PRO A 153 19.05 -0.81 10.52
CA PRO A 153 19.04 -0.43 11.94
C PRO A 153 17.83 0.44 12.31
N TYR A 154 17.12 0.94 11.31
CA TYR A 154 15.97 1.83 11.47
C TYR A 154 14.69 1.14 11.07
N SER A 155 13.63 1.33 11.86
CA SER A 155 12.36 0.61 11.71
C SER A 155 11.29 1.40 10.96
N PHE A 156 11.21 2.73 11.13
CA PHE A 156 10.14 3.54 10.56
C PHE A 156 10.41 3.93 9.10
N PRO A 157 9.41 3.78 8.23
CA PRO A 157 8.13 3.09 8.40
C PRO A 157 8.24 1.57 8.14
N SER A 158 7.23 0.79 8.56
CA SER A 158 7.19 -0.66 8.31
C SER A 158 6.96 -0.97 6.83
N GLY A 159 7.98 -1.57 6.20
CA GLY A 159 7.91 -1.96 4.80
C GLY A 159 6.92 -3.08 4.52
N HIS A 160 6.77 -4.08 5.41
CA HIS A 160 5.76 -5.13 5.29
C HIS A 160 4.36 -4.54 5.24
N MET A 161 4.06 -3.62 6.17
CA MET A 161 2.76 -2.98 6.24
C MET A 161 2.47 -2.13 5.00
N LEU A 162 3.47 -1.36 4.53
CA LEU A 162 3.37 -0.57 3.30
C LEU A 162 3.00 -1.44 2.10
N ARG A 163 3.77 -2.51 1.86
CA ARG A 163 3.61 -3.38 0.69
C ARG A 163 2.30 -4.14 0.72
N VAL A 164 1.93 -4.72 1.87
CA VAL A 164 0.66 -5.44 2.02
C VAL A 164 -0.52 -4.49 1.85
N THR A 165 -0.48 -3.28 2.44
CA THR A 165 -1.54 -2.27 2.28
C THR A 165 -1.72 -1.89 0.82
N PHE A 166 -0.63 -1.58 0.13
CA PHE A 166 -0.66 -1.18 -1.27
C PHE A 166 -1.27 -2.28 -2.16
N LEU A 167 -0.73 -3.50 -2.10
CA LEU A 167 -1.21 -4.60 -2.95
C LEU A 167 -2.62 -5.04 -2.61
N ALA A 168 -2.95 -5.16 -1.33
CA ALA A 168 -4.30 -5.53 -0.91
C ALA A 168 -5.33 -4.49 -1.37
N ALA A 169 -5.00 -3.20 -1.35
CA ALA A 169 -5.89 -2.15 -1.87
C ALA A 169 -6.15 -2.26 -3.38
N LEU A 170 -5.22 -2.85 -4.15
CA LEU A 170 -5.40 -3.05 -5.59
C LEU A 170 -6.29 -4.24 -5.94
N ILE A 171 -6.26 -5.32 -5.14
CA ILE A 171 -6.84 -6.62 -5.54
C ILE A 171 -7.79 -7.26 -4.55
N ALA A 172 -7.70 -6.92 -3.26
CA ALA A 172 -8.48 -7.62 -2.24
C ALA A 172 -9.90 -7.06 -2.12
N PRO A 173 -10.92 -7.90 -1.92
CA PRO A 173 -12.22 -7.42 -1.50
C PRO A 173 -12.12 -6.79 -0.10
N ARG A 174 -13.05 -5.88 0.21
CA ARG A 174 -12.96 -5.02 1.39
C ARG A 174 -12.74 -5.77 2.72
N TRP A 175 -13.39 -6.92 2.89
CA TRP A 175 -13.21 -7.73 4.10
C TRP A 175 -11.80 -8.34 4.19
N ALA A 176 -11.28 -8.88 3.08
CA ALA A 176 -9.94 -9.46 3.03
C ALA A 176 -8.84 -8.38 3.18
N PHE A 177 -9.06 -7.19 2.64
CA PHE A 177 -8.18 -6.04 2.85
C PHE A 177 -7.97 -5.79 4.35
N TRP A 178 -9.05 -5.58 5.10
CA TRP A 178 -8.93 -5.30 6.53
C TRP A 178 -8.38 -6.47 7.33
N THR A 179 -8.78 -7.71 7.00
CA THR A 179 -8.25 -8.92 7.65
C THR A 179 -6.73 -9.02 7.46
N LEU A 180 -6.23 -8.84 6.23
CA LEU A 180 -4.80 -8.88 5.94
C LEU A 180 -4.03 -7.77 6.68
N LEU A 181 -4.58 -6.56 6.73
CA LEU A 181 -3.92 -5.44 7.39
C LEU A 181 -3.85 -5.64 8.90
N VAL A 182 -4.95 -6.04 9.52
CA VAL A 182 -4.98 -6.31 10.98
C VAL A 182 -4.04 -7.46 11.31
N ALA A 183 -4.09 -8.56 10.57
CA ALA A 183 -3.20 -9.69 10.77
C ALA A 183 -1.72 -9.30 10.59
N MET A 184 -1.39 -8.50 9.56
CA MET A 184 -0.02 -8.03 9.35
C MET A 184 0.44 -7.09 10.47
N ALA A 185 -0.39 -6.13 10.88
CA ALA A 185 -0.09 -5.23 11.99
C ALA A 185 0.21 -6.00 13.28
N LEU A 186 -0.66 -6.92 13.65
CA LEU A 186 -0.48 -7.77 14.82
C LEU A 186 0.78 -8.62 14.73
N THR A 187 1.05 -9.21 13.56
CA THR A 187 2.26 -10.01 13.32
C THR A 187 3.54 -9.19 13.52
N ARG A 188 3.61 -7.96 12.96
CA ARG A 188 4.81 -7.13 13.07
C ARG A 188 5.11 -6.73 14.51
N ILE A 189 4.07 -6.40 15.28
CA ILE A 189 4.19 -6.04 16.71
C ILE A 189 4.48 -7.30 17.55
N TYR A 190 3.79 -8.40 17.31
CA TYR A 190 3.97 -9.67 18.02
C TYR A 190 5.40 -10.22 17.86
N LEU A 191 5.94 -10.20 16.64
CA LEU A 191 7.30 -10.66 16.36
C LEU A 191 8.39 -9.70 16.87
N GLN A 192 8.02 -8.55 17.46
CA GLN A 192 8.94 -7.51 17.92
C GLN A 192 9.88 -7.01 16.81
N GLU A 193 9.36 -6.93 15.59
CA GLU A 193 10.09 -6.45 14.41
C GLU A 193 9.86 -4.98 14.12
N HIS A 194 8.72 -4.44 14.64
CA HIS A 194 8.32 -3.05 14.45
C HIS A 194 7.53 -2.53 15.64
N TRP A 195 7.67 -1.24 15.87
CA TRP A 195 6.81 -0.48 16.77
C TRP A 195 5.43 -0.25 16.15
N ALA A 196 4.45 0.10 16.99
CA ALA A 196 3.09 0.41 16.51
C ALA A 196 3.09 1.64 15.59
N SER A 197 3.89 2.67 15.90
CA SER A 197 4.07 3.86 15.06
C SER A 197 4.60 3.51 13.67
N ASP A 198 5.56 2.56 13.56
CA ASP A 198 6.09 2.09 12.27
C ASP A 198 5.00 1.46 11.42
N VAL A 199 4.14 0.64 12.05
CA VAL A 199 3.03 -0.06 11.40
C VAL A 199 2.01 0.95 10.88
N VAL A 200 1.65 1.95 11.69
CA VAL A 200 0.75 3.04 11.27
C VAL A 200 1.37 3.84 10.11
N GLY A 201 2.66 4.18 10.20
CA GLY A 201 3.38 4.86 9.11
C GLY A 201 3.36 4.04 7.82
N GLY A 202 3.66 2.75 7.88
CA GLY A 202 3.62 1.84 6.74
C GLY A 202 2.22 1.74 6.10
N PHE A 203 1.17 1.66 6.93
CA PHE A 203 -0.22 1.67 6.47
C PHE A 203 -0.55 2.98 5.72
N LEU A 204 -0.26 4.13 6.31
CA LEU A 204 -0.59 5.44 5.73
C LEU A 204 0.13 5.65 4.40
N LEU A 205 1.41 5.30 4.32
CA LEU A 205 2.19 5.41 3.09
C LEU A 205 1.69 4.45 2.00
N GLY A 206 1.40 3.19 2.36
CA GLY A 206 0.85 2.20 1.44
C GLY A 206 -0.53 2.60 0.91
N ALA A 207 -1.41 3.12 1.77
CA ALA A 207 -2.73 3.61 1.39
C ALA A 207 -2.67 4.87 0.51
N ALA A 208 -1.73 5.79 0.78
CA ALA A 208 -1.51 6.97 -0.06
C ALA A 208 -1.06 6.57 -1.48
N LEU A 209 -0.11 5.64 -1.57
CA LEU A 209 0.32 5.08 -2.86
C LEU A 209 -0.81 4.38 -3.60
N ALA A 210 -1.67 3.63 -2.90
CA ALA A 210 -2.84 2.99 -3.50
C ALA A 210 -3.84 4.03 -4.04
N GLY A 211 -4.06 5.14 -3.33
CA GLY A 211 -4.87 6.25 -3.80
C GLY A 211 -4.30 6.91 -5.06
N LEU A 212 -2.98 7.10 -5.12
CA LEU A 212 -2.28 7.57 -6.32
C LEU A 212 -2.45 6.57 -7.47
N ALA A 213 -2.21 5.29 -7.21
CA ALA A 213 -2.38 4.20 -8.17
C ALA A 213 -3.78 4.17 -8.78
N ALA A 214 -4.82 4.28 -7.94
CA ALA A 214 -6.21 4.33 -8.39
C ALA A 214 -6.46 5.55 -9.31
N SER A 215 -5.88 6.71 -8.98
CA SER A 215 -6.01 7.92 -9.80
C SER A 215 -5.35 7.79 -11.17
N LEU A 216 -4.18 7.12 -11.24
CA LEU A 216 -3.45 6.87 -12.49
C LEU A 216 -4.16 5.81 -13.35
N TYR A 217 -4.68 4.77 -12.71
CA TYR A 217 -5.41 3.71 -13.40
C TYR A 217 -6.72 4.19 -14.02
N ALA A 218 -7.42 5.13 -13.35
CA ALA A 218 -8.67 5.70 -13.80
C ALA A 218 -8.51 6.87 -14.80
N ALA A 219 -7.28 7.36 -15.02
CA ALA A 219 -7.05 8.48 -15.95
C ALA A 219 -7.43 8.09 -17.39
N PRO A 220 -8.02 8.97 -18.23
CA PRO A 220 -8.26 8.69 -19.64
C PRO A 220 -6.94 8.51 -20.39
N ASP A 221 -6.97 7.79 -21.50
CA ASP A 221 -5.81 7.68 -22.41
C ASP A 221 -5.51 9.08 -22.98
N ALA A 222 -4.23 9.46 -22.96
CA ALA A 222 -3.75 10.72 -23.53
C ALA A 222 -3.71 10.66 -25.07
#